data_7f30c34280ab843f67241aa1be97a2e7
#
_entry.id   7f30c34280ab843f67241aa1be97a2e7
#
_cell.length_a   1.000
_cell.length_b   1.000
_cell.length_c   1.000
_cell.angle_alpha   90.00
_cell.angle_beta   90.00
_cell.angle_gamma   90.00
#
_symmetry.space_group_name_H-M   'P 1'
#
loop_
_entity.id
_entity.type
_entity.pdbx_description
1 polymer ?
#
loop_
_entity_poly.entity_id
_entity_poly.type
_entity_poly.pdbx_seq_one_letter_code
_entity_poly.pdbx_strand_id
1 'polypeptide(L)'
;MKWLSKTCIVTLILISCEDAKYSLDNPFDPENIDLRPPALFFHPPNILAGLDTSISVELYGLELEPAAAAHLDIRYDWGSLTVDSVVPGPFFKGQNSPMEIAIDEQGVLDIFIFYLPDPQSDESLAGTWSLATVYLSTISTGESELLYGENTTLVDAKNDSIQIKDFGKGYISVE
;
A
#
# COMPACT_ATOMS: atom_id res chain seq x y z
N MET A 1 -0.30 -68.09 -46.06
CA MET A 1 -0.08 -67.60 -44.69
C MET A 1 0.53 -66.22 -44.77
N LYS A 2 -0.31 -65.19 -44.71
CA LYS A 2 0.15 -63.77 -44.78
C LYS A 2 0.06 -63.15 -43.37
N TRP A 3 1.20 -62.81 -42.84
CA TRP A 3 1.33 -62.13 -41.53
C TRP A 3 1.23 -60.64 -41.79
N LEU A 4 0.14 -60.01 -41.32
CA LEU A 4 -0.02 -58.59 -41.34
C LEU A 4 0.66 -58.03 -40.05
N SER A 5 1.78 -57.34 -40.24
CA SER A 5 2.40 -56.51 -39.18
C SER A 5 1.55 -55.25 -38.98
N LYS A 6 0.94 -55.13 -37.79
CA LYS A 6 0.26 -53.92 -37.38
C LYS A 6 1.32 -52.98 -36.77
N THR A 7 1.75 -52.03 -37.58
CA THR A 7 2.59 -50.93 -37.09
C THR A 7 1.70 -49.95 -36.30
N CYS A 8 1.86 -49.92 -34.98
CA CYS A 8 1.20 -48.98 -34.12
C CYS A 8 2.00 -47.68 -34.14
N ILE A 9 1.51 -46.65 -34.83
CA ILE A 9 2.06 -45.31 -34.82
C ILE A 9 1.58 -44.63 -33.53
N VAL A 10 2.45 -44.54 -32.55
CA VAL A 10 2.23 -43.74 -31.35
C VAL A 10 2.56 -42.30 -31.71
N THR A 11 1.52 -41.50 -31.95
CA THR A 11 1.64 -40.06 -32.13
C THR A 11 1.87 -39.43 -30.75
N LEU A 12 3.12 -39.06 -30.48
CA LEU A 12 3.48 -38.30 -29.31
C LEU A 12 2.96 -36.87 -29.50
N ILE A 13 1.84 -36.54 -28.88
CA ILE A 13 1.36 -35.17 -28.79
C ILE A 13 2.25 -34.48 -27.74
N LEU A 14 3.24 -33.73 -28.18
CA LEU A 14 3.96 -32.78 -27.35
C LEU A 14 2.96 -31.65 -27.01
N ILE A 15 2.35 -31.75 -25.85
CA ILE A 15 1.66 -30.62 -25.24
C ILE A 15 2.77 -29.64 -24.88
N SER A 16 3.02 -28.67 -25.74
CA SER A 16 3.77 -27.49 -25.38
C SER A 16 2.95 -26.78 -24.29
N CYS A 17 3.35 -26.93 -23.05
CA CYS A 17 2.97 -25.98 -22.03
C CYS A 17 3.62 -24.65 -22.45
N GLU A 18 2.89 -23.78 -23.12
CA GLU A 18 3.28 -22.38 -23.14
C GLU A 18 3.26 -21.93 -21.69
N ASP A 19 4.41 -21.52 -21.20
CA ASP A 19 4.50 -20.81 -19.93
C ASP A 19 3.52 -19.64 -20.01
N ALA A 20 2.44 -19.74 -19.25
CA ALA A 20 1.50 -18.65 -19.13
C ALA A 20 2.31 -17.45 -18.59
N LYS A 21 2.61 -16.50 -19.46
CA LYS A 21 3.12 -15.20 -19.06
C LYS A 21 1.97 -14.50 -18.33
N TYR A 22 1.83 -14.81 -17.06
CA TYR A 22 1.08 -13.99 -16.17
C TYR A 22 1.91 -12.70 -16.00
N SER A 23 1.62 -11.72 -16.82
CA SER A 23 1.87 -10.33 -16.44
C SER A 23 0.92 -10.08 -15.28
N LEU A 24 1.35 -10.44 -14.09
CA LEU A 24 0.72 -9.96 -12.87
C LEU A 24 1.15 -8.49 -12.79
N ASP A 25 0.38 -7.63 -13.42
CA ASP A 25 0.40 -6.19 -13.15
C ASP A 25 -0.15 -6.00 -11.72
N ASN A 26 0.63 -6.46 -10.77
CA ASN A 26 0.38 -6.16 -9.36
C ASN A 26 0.90 -4.75 -9.11
N PRO A 27 0.03 -3.76 -8.84
CA PRO A 27 0.46 -2.38 -8.56
C PRO A 27 1.35 -2.27 -7.31
N PHE A 28 1.42 -3.34 -6.51
CA PHE A 28 2.27 -3.44 -5.32
C PHE A 28 3.50 -4.31 -5.55
N ASP A 29 3.74 -4.77 -6.79
CA ASP A 29 4.95 -5.50 -7.10
C ASP A 29 6.15 -4.55 -6.99
N PRO A 30 7.13 -4.85 -6.11
CA PRO A 30 8.34 -4.06 -5.96
C PRO A 30 9.11 -3.84 -7.28
N GLU A 31 8.99 -4.79 -8.23
CA GLU A 31 9.60 -4.66 -9.56
C GLU A 31 8.93 -3.59 -10.44
N ASN A 32 7.67 -3.22 -10.11
CA ASN A 32 6.90 -2.21 -10.85
C ASN A 32 6.88 -0.84 -10.16
N ILE A 33 7.36 -0.75 -8.91
CA ILE A 33 7.41 0.48 -8.13
C ILE A 33 8.84 1.01 -8.15
N ASP A 34 9.04 2.20 -8.72
CA ASP A 34 10.36 2.87 -8.78
C ASP A 34 10.70 3.54 -7.43
N LEU A 35 10.68 2.73 -6.36
CA LEU A 35 11.05 3.12 -5.00
C LEU A 35 11.98 2.09 -4.40
N ARG A 36 12.98 2.54 -3.66
CA ARG A 36 13.92 1.65 -2.94
C ARG A 36 13.35 1.28 -1.58
N PRO A 37 13.07 0.00 -1.32
CA PRO A 37 12.53 -0.44 -0.04
C PRO A 37 13.58 -0.34 1.10
N PRO A 38 13.15 -0.18 2.37
CA PRO A 38 11.77 0.11 2.78
C PRO A 38 11.31 1.51 2.35
N ALA A 39 10.08 1.61 1.83
CA ALA A 39 9.55 2.88 1.33
C ALA A 39 8.08 3.06 1.73
N LEU A 40 7.59 4.30 1.66
CA LEU A 40 6.17 4.63 1.83
C LEU A 40 5.62 5.22 0.54
N PHE A 41 4.38 4.90 0.20
CA PHE A 41 3.74 5.42 -1.00
C PHE A 41 2.21 5.52 -0.84
N PHE A 42 1.58 6.27 -1.75
CA PHE A 42 0.12 6.41 -1.82
C PHE A 42 -0.47 5.45 -2.86
N HIS A 43 -1.61 4.83 -2.54
CA HIS A 43 -2.33 3.98 -3.48
C HIS A 43 -3.82 4.30 -3.51
N PRO A 44 -4.42 4.50 -4.70
CA PRO A 44 -3.74 4.68 -5.98
C PRO A 44 -2.88 5.96 -6.01
N PRO A 45 -1.77 5.97 -6.78
CA PRO A 45 -0.89 7.14 -6.82
C PRO A 45 -1.50 8.33 -7.57
N ASN A 46 -2.51 8.08 -8.42
CA ASN A 46 -3.22 9.11 -9.17
C ASN A 46 -4.72 8.87 -9.04
N ILE A 47 -5.45 9.88 -8.63
CA ILE A 47 -6.90 9.87 -8.47
C ILE A 47 -7.49 10.99 -9.32
N LEU A 48 -8.48 10.66 -10.16
CA LEU A 48 -9.33 11.60 -10.85
C LEU A 48 -10.71 11.58 -10.17
N ALA A 49 -11.20 12.72 -9.73
CA ALA A 49 -12.48 12.83 -9.01
C ALA A 49 -13.28 14.02 -9.48
N GLY A 50 -14.60 13.93 -9.35
CA GLY A 50 -15.48 15.09 -9.50
C GLY A 50 -15.46 15.98 -8.26
N LEU A 51 -15.97 17.20 -8.40
CA LEU A 51 -16.23 18.10 -7.26
C LEU A 51 -17.29 17.50 -6.33
N ASP A 52 -17.21 17.80 -5.04
CA ASP A 52 -18.12 17.29 -3.99
C ASP A 52 -18.19 15.75 -3.94
N THR A 53 -17.08 15.09 -4.22
CA THR A 53 -16.98 13.62 -4.24
C THR A 53 -16.12 13.13 -3.07
N SER A 54 -16.53 12.01 -2.46
CA SER A 54 -15.69 11.31 -1.49
C SER A 54 -14.77 10.35 -2.20
N ILE A 55 -13.48 10.38 -1.85
CA ILE A 55 -12.42 9.54 -2.36
C ILE A 55 -11.68 8.87 -1.21
N SER A 56 -10.92 7.84 -1.50
CA SER A 56 -10.03 7.22 -0.52
C SER A 56 -8.64 7.01 -1.09
N VAL A 57 -7.65 7.18 -0.24
CA VAL A 57 -6.25 6.89 -0.54
C VAL A 57 -5.67 6.01 0.55
N GLU A 58 -4.96 4.97 0.17
CA GLU A 58 -4.26 4.12 1.11
C GLU A 58 -2.79 4.56 1.22
N LEU A 59 -2.30 4.58 2.45
CA LEU A 59 -0.90 4.81 2.78
C LEU A 59 -0.22 3.46 2.90
N TYR A 60 0.63 3.12 1.95
CA TYR A 60 1.29 1.82 1.87
C TYR A 60 2.73 1.88 2.31
N GLY A 61 3.14 0.80 2.98
CA GLY A 61 4.54 0.49 3.20
C GLY A 61 5.02 -0.58 2.22
N LEU A 62 6.17 -0.37 1.58
CA LEU A 62 6.84 -1.29 0.69
C LEU A 62 7.96 -2.01 1.44
N GLU A 63 7.88 -3.34 1.56
CA GLU A 63 8.87 -4.19 2.24
C GLU A 63 9.31 -3.62 3.61
N LEU A 64 8.34 -3.20 4.40
CA LEU A 64 8.62 -2.71 5.75
C LEU A 64 9.07 -3.84 6.67
N GLU A 65 9.99 -3.49 7.57
CA GLU A 65 10.28 -4.28 8.76
C GLU A 65 9.12 -4.20 9.75
N PRO A 66 9.04 -5.15 10.72
CA PRO A 66 8.00 -5.12 11.73
C PRO A 66 7.97 -3.81 12.51
N ALA A 67 6.84 -3.09 12.46
CA ALA A 67 6.65 -1.85 13.21
C ALA A 67 5.61 -2.03 14.32
N ALA A 68 5.88 -1.41 15.47
CA ALA A 68 4.96 -1.32 16.60
C ALA A 68 4.22 0.01 16.63
N ALA A 69 4.78 1.06 16.02
CA ALA A 69 4.10 2.34 15.87
C ALA A 69 4.53 3.05 14.59
N ALA A 70 3.64 3.91 14.10
CA ALA A 70 3.88 4.81 13.00
C ALA A 70 3.36 6.21 13.34
N HIS A 71 4.13 7.23 12.99
CA HIS A 71 3.69 8.60 12.81
C HIS A 71 3.79 8.92 11.31
N LEU A 72 2.67 9.15 10.66
CA LEU A 72 2.58 9.50 9.25
C LEU A 72 2.17 10.97 9.18
N ASP A 73 3.08 11.85 8.78
CA ASP A 73 2.86 13.28 8.53
C ASP A 73 2.52 13.42 7.04
N ILE A 74 1.27 13.73 6.71
CA ILE A 74 0.78 13.85 5.34
C ILE A 74 0.49 15.32 5.03
N ARG A 75 1.05 15.80 3.92
CA ARG A 75 0.83 17.15 3.39
C ARG A 75 -0.12 17.07 2.21
N TYR A 76 -1.11 17.96 2.18
CA TYR A 76 -2.12 18.03 1.13
C TYR A 76 -2.62 19.47 0.96
N ASP A 77 -3.33 19.77 -0.14
CA ASP A 77 -3.95 21.07 -0.34
C ASP A 77 -5.34 21.13 0.35
N TRP A 78 -5.38 21.73 1.53
CA TRP A 78 -6.60 21.95 2.31
C TRP A 78 -7.60 22.92 1.66
N GLY A 79 -7.19 23.68 0.63
CA GLY A 79 -8.08 24.50 -0.19
C GLY A 79 -8.90 23.69 -1.20
N SER A 80 -8.47 22.46 -1.51
CA SER A 80 -9.10 21.57 -2.48
C SER A 80 -9.66 20.29 -1.87
N LEU A 81 -9.16 19.89 -0.70
CA LEU A 81 -9.51 18.64 -0.03
C LEU A 81 -9.82 18.88 1.45
N THR A 82 -10.73 18.05 1.97
CA THR A 82 -11.01 17.95 3.42
C THR A 82 -10.84 16.50 3.85
N VAL A 83 -10.20 16.28 5.00
CA VAL A 83 -10.10 14.95 5.60
C VAL A 83 -11.41 14.60 6.31
N ASP A 84 -12.05 13.50 5.91
CA ASP A 84 -13.29 13.02 6.52
C ASP A 84 -13.00 12.05 7.66
N SER A 85 -12.11 11.08 7.44
CA SER A 85 -11.72 10.09 8.44
C SER A 85 -10.44 9.37 8.03
N VAL A 86 -9.83 8.71 9.01
CA VAL A 86 -8.71 7.79 8.85
C VAL A 86 -9.09 6.44 9.44
N VAL A 87 -8.64 5.35 8.85
CA VAL A 87 -8.84 3.99 9.36
C VAL A 87 -7.52 3.24 9.28
N PRO A 88 -7.07 2.58 10.36
CA PRO A 88 -5.87 1.76 10.34
C PRO A 88 -5.93 0.65 9.29
N GLY A 89 -4.83 0.46 8.57
CA GLY A 89 -4.70 -0.57 7.55
C GLY A 89 -4.33 -1.95 8.13
N PRO A 90 -4.32 -2.97 7.28
CA PRO A 90 -4.02 -4.34 7.69
C PRO A 90 -2.57 -4.56 8.16
N PHE A 91 -1.64 -3.65 7.93
CA PHE A 91 -0.28 -3.75 8.45
C PHE A 91 -0.23 -3.89 9.97
N PHE A 92 -1.13 -3.19 10.68
CA PHE A 92 -1.25 -3.26 12.14
C PHE A 92 -2.32 -4.26 12.60
N LYS A 93 -2.56 -5.30 11.81
CA LYS A 93 -3.60 -6.29 12.09
C LYS A 93 -3.04 -7.46 12.89
N GLY A 94 -3.58 -7.72 14.06
CA GLY A 94 -3.26 -8.85 14.94
C GLY A 94 -4.43 -9.17 15.86
N GLN A 95 -4.17 -9.83 16.97
CA GLN A 95 -5.21 -10.15 17.99
C GLN A 95 -5.70 -8.87 18.68
N ASN A 96 -4.83 -7.86 18.82
CA ASN A 96 -5.18 -6.57 19.38
C ASN A 96 -5.54 -5.59 18.26
N SER A 97 -6.57 -4.77 18.47
CA SER A 97 -6.84 -3.66 17.56
C SER A 97 -5.79 -2.56 17.74
N PRO A 98 -5.28 -1.97 16.65
CA PRO A 98 -4.41 -0.81 16.76
C PRO A 98 -5.17 0.37 17.37
N MET A 99 -4.47 1.22 18.10
CA MET A 99 -4.96 2.53 18.50
C MET A 99 -4.53 3.55 17.45
N GLU A 100 -5.45 4.36 16.97
CA GLU A 100 -5.20 5.40 16.01
C GLU A 100 -5.64 6.76 16.56
N ILE A 101 -4.83 7.79 16.27
CA ILE A 101 -5.15 9.19 16.52
C ILE A 101 -4.81 9.95 15.24
N ALA A 102 -5.81 10.63 14.66
CA ALA A 102 -5.59 11.51 13.52
C ALA A 102 -5.86 12.97 13.93
N ILE A 103 -4.93 13.86 13.57
CA ILE A 103 -5.01 15.30 13.80
C ILE A 103 -4.84 15.99 12.45
N ASP A 104 -5.84 16.76 12.05
CA ASP A 104 -5.82 17.52 10.79
C ASP A 104 -5.75 19.02 11.08
N GLU A 105 -4.67 19.67 10.63
CA GLU A 105 -4.44 21.10 10.80
C GLU A 105 -4.02 21.76 9.48
N GLN A 106 -5.01 22.25 8.73
CA GLN A 106 -4.79 23.11 7.55
C GLN A 106 -3.75 22.57 6.55
N GLY A 107 -3.97 21.36 6.05
CA GLY A 107 -3.11 20.75 5.03
C GLY A 107 -1.97 19.89 5.62
N VAL A 108 -2.00 19.66 6.92
CA VAL A 108 -1.12 18.72 7.63
C VAL A 108 -2.00 17.73 8.36
N LEU A 109 -1.95 16.49 7.92
CA LEU A 109 -2.63 15.38 8.57
C LEU A 109 -1.58 14.51 9.29
N ASP A 110 -1.55 14.60 10.62
CA ASP A 110 -0.75 13.72 11.46
C ASP A 110 -1.55 12.49 11.87
N ILE A 111 -1.06 11.32 11.52
CA ILE A 111 -1.69 10.04 11.84
C ILE A 111 -0.73 9.26 12.75
N PHE A 112 -1.16 8.98 13.97
CA PHE A 112 -0.43 8.16 14.91
C PHE A 112 -1.12 6.81 15.04
N ILE A 113 -0.40 5.73 14.76
CA ILE A 113 -0.89 4.36 14.89
C ILE A 113 0.01 3.62 15.86
N PHE A 114 -0.57 3.03 16.90
CA PHE A 114 0.12 2.24 17.90
C PHE A 114 -0.44 0.82 17.89
N TYR A 115 0.41 -0.14 17.76
CA TYR A 115 0.08 -1.54 17.82
C TYR A 115 0.89 -2.21 18.92
N LEU A 116 0.21 -2.81 19.88
CA LEU A 116 0.86 -3.61 20.90
C LEU A 116 0.79 -5.07 20.48
N PRO A 117 1.88 -5.66 19.96
CA PRO A 117 1.90 -7.07 19.61
C PRO A 117 1.67 -7.92 20.85
N ASP A 118 0.99 -9.06 20.68
CA ASP A 118 0.88 -10.05 21.74
C ASP A 118 2.27 -10.65 21.99
N PRO A 119 2.80 -10.60 23.23
CA PRO A 119 4.11 -11.19 23.54
C PRO A 119 4.19 -12.70 23.30
N GLN A 120 3.06 -13.38 23.11
CA GLN A 120 2.99 -14.82 22.86
C GLN A 120 2.84 -15.18 21.37
N SER A 121 2.48 -14.23 20.53
CA SER A 121 2.48 -14.36 19.08
C SER A 121 3.66 -13.55 18.54
N ASP A 122 4.69 -14.22 18.03
CA ASP A 122 5.82 -13.57 17.31
C ASP A 122 5.39 -12.94 15.97
N GLU A 123 4.11 -12.72 15.75
CA GLU A 123 3.57 -12.17 14.51
C GLU A 123 3.65 -10.64 14.52
N SER A 124 4.86 -10.14 14.33
CA SER A 124 5.06 -8.77 13.85
C SER A 124 4.86 -8.74 12.34
N LEU A 125 3.98 -7.87 11.89
CA LEU A 125 3.73 -7.73 10.45
C LEU A 125 4.94 -7.11 9.78
N ALA A 126 5.39 -7.76 8.72
CA ALA A 126 6.44 -7.31 7.82
C ALA A 126 5.96 -7.40 6.39
N GLY A 127 6.59 -6.67 5.47
CA GLY A 127 6.31 -6.77 4.05
C GLY A 127 5.57 -5.55 3.49
N THR A 128 4.80 -5.77 2.42
CA THR A 128 4.10 -4.70 1.69
C THR A 128 2.62 -4.71 2.04
N TRP A 129 2.18 -3.71 2.80
CA TRP A 129 0.81 -3.61 3.31
C TRP A 129 0.36 -2.16 3.47
N SER A 130 -0.96 -1.95 3.46
CA SER A 130 -1.57 -0.68 3.83
C SER A 130 -1.41 -0.41 5.32
N LEU A 131 -0.88 0.75 5.66
CA LEU A 131 -0.73 1.26 7.03
C LEU A 131 -2.00 1.94 7.51
N ALA A 132 -2.64 2.73 6.63
CA ALA A 132 -3.88 3.43 6.87
C ALA A 132 -4.63 3.72 5.57
N THR A 133 -5.94 3.92 5.67
CA THR A 133 -6.78 4.48 4.61
C THR A 133 -7.27 5.84 5.06
N VAL A 134 -7.03 6.86 4.24
CA VAL A 134 -7.53 8.23 4.44
C VAL A 134 -8.72 8.45 3.51
N TYR A 135 -9.85 8.87 4.07
CA TYR A 135 -11.03 9.29 3.31
C TYR A 135 -11.04 10.80 3.23
N LEU A 136 -11.22 11.30 2.02
CA LEU A 136 -11.17 12.71 1.68
C LEU A 136 -12.42 13.12 0.90
N SER A 137 -12.88 14.34 1.13
CA SER A 137 -13.88 15.00 0.28
C SER A 137 -13.22 16.08 -0.56
N THR A 138 -13.57 16.12 -1.86
CA THR A 138 -13.13 17.17 -2.79
C THR A 138 -14.03 18.40 -2.64
N ILE A 139 -13.43 19.57 -2.37
CA ILE A 139 -14.17 20.82 -2.11
C ILE A 139 -13.90 21.93 -3.12
N SER A 140 -12.90 21.77 -3.97
CA SER A 140 -12.58 22.71 -5.06
C SER A 140 -11.92 21.97 -6.21
N THR A 141 -12.13 22.45 -7.44
CA THR A 141 -11.46 21.93 -8.64
C THR A 141 -9.98 22.33 -8.65
N GLY A 142 -9.15 21.47 -9.19
CA GLY A 142 -7.70 21.69 -9.28
C GLY A 142 -6.89 20.42 -9.04
N GLU A 143 -5.58 20.58 -8.91
CA GLU A 143 -4.65 19.49 -8.63
C GLU A 143 -4.10 19.63 -7.21
N SER A 144 -4.12 18.55 -6.45
CA SER A 144 -3.53 18.45 -5.12
C SER A 144 -2.48 17.34 -5.10
N GLU A 145 -1.28 17.67 -4.62
CA GLU A 145 -0.20 16.71 -4.38
C GLU A 145 -0.30 16.19 -2.94
N LEU A 146 -0.17 14.88 -2.77
CA LEU A 146 -0.03 14.25 -1.46
C LEU A 146 1.44 13.91 -1.22
N LEU A 147 1.97 14.37 -0.10
CA LEU A 147 3.38 14.20 0.26
C LEU A 147 3.51 13.66 1.68
N TYR A 148 4.54 12.87 1.92
CA TYR A 148 4.99 12.57 3.29
C TYR A 148 5.85 13.72 3.80
N GLY A 149 5.54 14.21 4.99
CA GLY A 149 6.30 15.25 5.67
C GLY A 149 7.51 14.69 6.43
N GLU A 150 8.35 15.61 6.91
CA GLU A 150 9.63 15.29 7.58
C GLU A 150 9.46 14.57 8.92
N ASN A 151 8.29 14.67 9.57
CA ASN A 151 8.03 14.02 10.84
C ASN A 151 7.59 12.56 10.68
N THR A 152 7.43 12.07 9.44
CA THR A 152 7.05 10.68 9.19
C THR A 152 8.11 9.72 9.73
N THR A 153 7.72 8.86 10.67
CA THR A 153 8.61 7.88 11.30
C THR A 153 7.86 6.61 11.67
N LEU A 154 8.56 5.49 11.60
CA LEU A 154 8.10 4.20 12.09
C LEU A 154 9.09 3.69 13.12
N VAL A 155 8.59 2.99 14.14
CA VAL A 155 9.44 2.36 15.16
C VAL A 155 9.04 0.91 15.37
N ASP A 156 10.02 0.10 15.71
CA ASP A 156 9.84 -1.31 16.06
C ASP A 156 9.36 -1.48 17.52
N ALA A 157 9.18 -2.73 17.94
CA ALA A 157 8.75 -3.06 19.31
C ALA A 157 9.79 -2.70 20.39
N LYS A 158 11.03 -2.38 20.03
CA LYS A 158 12.09 -1.92 20.92
C LYS A 158 12.21 -0.41 20.95
N ASN A 159 11.36 0.28 20.19
CA ASN A 159 11.40 1.72 19.95
C ASN A 159 12.64 2.17 19.14
N ASP A 160 13.19 1.27 18.33
CA ASP A 160 14.23 1.62 17.37
C ASP A 160 13.58 2.12 16.08
N SER A 161 14.14 3.18 15.48
CA SER A 161 13.59 3.81 14.28
C SER A 161 13.84 2.91 13.05
N ILE A 162 12.79 2.65 12.27
CA ILE A 162 12.85 1.99 10.97
C ILE A 162 13.22 3.03 9.92
N GLN A 163 14.34 2.81 9.22
CA GLN A 163 14.85 3.75 8.22
C GLN A 163 14.07 3.61 6.90
N ILE A 164 13.22 4.58 6.60
CA ILE A 164 12.54 4.69 5.31
C ILE A 164 13.51 5.32 4.29
N LYS A 165 13.70 4.68 3.14
CA LYS A 165 14.65 5.12 2.12
C LYS A 165 14.04 6.05 1.09
N ASP A 166 12.79 5.79 0.70
CA ASP A 166 12.09 6.58 -0.30
C ASP A 166 10.64 6.86 0.10
N PHE A 167 10.13 7.99 -0.38
CA PHE A 167 8.74 8.40 -0.20
C PHE A 167 8.13 8.66 -1.58
N GLY A 168 7.10 7.88 -1.92
CA GLY A 168 6.29 8.10 -3.11
C GLY A 168 5.32 9.27 -2.90
N LYS A 169 4.86 9.86 -4.01
CA LYS A 169 3.87 10.93 -4.04
C LYS A 169 2.53 10.43 -4.51
N GLY A 170 1.46 11.12 -4.10
CA GLY A 170 0.12 10.95 -4.63
C GLY A 170 -0.36 12.22 -5.34
N TYR A 171 -1.26 12.07 -6.30
CA TYR A 171 -1.86 13.17 -7.04
C TYR A 171 -3.37 12.98 -7.13
N ILE A 172 -4.11 14.04 -6.81
CA ILE A 172 -5.56 14.09 -6.91
C ILE A 172 -5.92 15.23 -7.83
N SER A 173 -6.58 14.91 -8.96
CA SER A 173 -7.11 15.89 -9.90
C SER A 173 -8.64 15.95 -9.75
N VAL A 174 -9.18 17.14 -9.47
CA VAL A 174 -10.60 17.38 -9.27
C VAL A 174 -11.14 18.19 -10.44
N GLU A 175 -12.15 17.65 -11.17
CA GLU A 175 -12.78 18.24 -12.35
C GLU A 175 -14.24 18.69 -12.07
#